data_83b83836c2b846e453854c13b2404e30
#
_entry.id   83b83836c2b846e453854c13b2404e30
#
_cell.length_a   1.000
_cell.length_b   1.000
_cell.length_c   1.000
_cell.angle_alpha   90.00
_cell.angle_beta   90.00
_cell.angle_gamma   90.00
#
_symmetry.space_group_name_H-M   'P 1'
#
loop_
_entity.id
_entity.type
_entity.pdbx_description
1 polymer ?
#
loop_
_entity_poly.entity_id
_entity_poly.type
_entity_poly.pdbx_seq_one_letter_code
_entity_poly.pdbx_strand_id
1 'polypeptide(L)'
;MPPQMQPILQPDRCLQLAVNQLRTLQSLHFIDNPSLDGVIGDDEVEIEVFATGISFRDIMIILRQIDTELLGESSDTVTSVGCNSRRKFSPGDRVYYWHKGAHKTRVRAPASVTQHIPETMSFAEAASLLMLCHTVYYSLVTITKLQKDESVLIHAGAGHIGQTAIRLALHIGAVVYITAGSDQKKQLPIDNFGIPKSHIFSTRDTEFGNSIREVTGGVGIDVILDSLARRLLAESLGVLAPFGRFVELGKVDVVGSSRMDIAVVQPSVSFTYVDLVQLFHCKLKVAADLSLEVQHLVETGIFLPPAPLHIYPISQIKYAFRHFQSRVAGKVVLSYGVADKVRVIPRNIECKSLSPEGTYVVAGGQGGLGREICSWMARPGAKSIVILSPSGSTNASTQELIEELGRRGTGVRAISCNISSREQLDFVLAVCRQELPPIRGLIQAALASE
;
A
#
# COMPACT_ATOMS: atom_id res chain seq x y z
N MET A 1 21.36 1.72 -8.11
CA MET A 1 21.32 1.50 -9.57
C MET A 1 20.03 2.08 -10.14
N PRO A 2 19.98 2.55 -11.39
CA PRO A 2 18.73 2.98 -12.01
C PRO A 2 17.77 1.81 -12.23
N PRO A 3 16.44 2.02 -12.18
CA PRO A 3 15.47 0.97 -12.45
C PRO A 3 15.60 0.43 -13.89
N GLN A 4 15.49 -0.87 -14.05
CA GLN A 4 15.56 -1.59 -15.34
C GLN A 4 14.23 -2.29 -15.63
N MET A 5 13.90 -2.52 -16.90
CA MET A 5 12.72 -3.28 -17.30
C MET A 5 12.94 -4.78 -17.03
N GLN A 6 12.17 -5.32 -16.10
CA GLN A 6 12.22 -6.72 -15.67
C GLN A 6 10.81 -7.30 -15.56
N PRO A 7 10.63 -8.64 -15.68
CA PRO A 7 9.36 -9.27 -15.35
C PRO A 7 8.88 -8.88 -13.97
N ILE A 8 7.56 -8.64 -13.79
CA ILE A 8 6.98 -8.34 -12.49
C ILE A 8 6.95 -9.57 -11.58
N LEU A 9 6.62 -10.72 -12.13
CA LEU A 9 6.65 -11.99 -11.41
C LEU A 9 8.03 -12.62 -11.57
N GLN A 10 8.71 -12.80 -10.45
CA GLN A 10 10.05 -13.38 -10.36
C GLN A 10 10.04 -14.47 -9.28
N PRO A 11 10.54 -15.70 -9.56
CA PRO A 11 10.44 -16.82 -8.62
C PRO A 11 11.03 -16.53 -7.24
N ASP A 12 12.18 -15.84 -7.21
CA ASP A 12 12.97 -15.61 -5.99
C ASP A 12 12.84 -14.17 -5.44
N ARG A 13 11.89 -13.38 -5.95
CA ARG A 13 11.71 -11.98 -5.53
C ARG A 13 10.26 -11.62 -5.35
N CYS A 14 9.95 -11.07 -4.21
CA CYS A 14 8.70 -10.38 -3.96
C CYS A 14 8.92 -8.88 -4.18
N LEU A 15 8.14 -8.29 -5.07
CA LEU A 15 8.31 -6.90 -5.46
C LEU A 15 7.16 -6.05 -4.89
N GLN A 16 7.48 -4.80 -4.55
CA GLN A 16 6.50 -3.78 -4.16
C GLN A 16 6.71 -2.48 -4.92
N LEU A 17 5.62 -1.78 -5.20
CA LEU A 17 5.65 -0.47 -5.83
C LEU A 17 6.33 0.55 -4.91
N ALA A 18 7.20 1.35 -5.49
CA ALA A 18 7.90 2.44 -4.83
C ALA A 18 7.88 3.72 -5.70
N VAL A 19 8.05 4.84 -5.03
CA VAL A 19 8.12 6.17 -5.64
C VAL A 19 9.40 6.85 -5.16
N ASN A 20 10.16 7.43 -6.07
CA ASN A 20 11.31 8.21 -5.67
C ASN A 20 10.90 9.62 -5.17
N GLN A 21 11.88 10.46 -4.79
CA GLN A 21 11.65 11.79 -4.23
C GLN A 21 10.96 12.78 -5.19
N LEU A 22 10.86 12.49 -6.49
CA LEU A 22 10.34 13.43 -7.50
C LEU A 22 8.82 13.58 -7.49
N ARG A 23 8.08 12.83 -6.68
CA ARG A 23 6.61 12.94 -6.52
C ARG A 23 5.83 12.92 -7.84
N THR A 24 6.28 12.14 -8.81
CA THR A 24 5.67 12.06 -10.13
C THR A 24 5.36 10.61 -10.52
N LEU A 25 4.31 10.40 -11.29
CA LEU A 25 3.99 9.08 -11.85
C LEU A 25 5.13 8.51 -12.72
N GLN A 26 6.01 9.37 -13.24
CA GLN A 26 7.17 8.93 -14.02
C GLN A 26 8.22 8.21 -13.18
N SER A 27 8.24 8.46 -11.87
CA SER A 27 9.20 7.88 -10.95
C SER A 27 8.78 6.51 -10.38
N LEU A 28 7.60 6.02 -10.75
CA LEU A 28 7.11 4.70 -10.32
C LEU A 28 8.07 3.59 -10.76
N HIS A 29 8.46 2.76 -9.82
CA HIS A 29 9.29 1.58 -10.01
C HIS A 29 9.00 0.56 -8.90
N PHE A 30 9.53 -0.64 -9.05
CA PHE A 30 9.39 -1.71 -8.07
C PHE A 30 10.72 -1.98 -7.37
N ILE A 31 10.66 -2.34 -6.11
CA ILE A 31 11.79 -2.72 -5.25
C ILE A 31 11.48 -4.05 -4.57
N ASP A 32 12.49 -4.68 -3.96
CA ASP A 32 12.26 -5.86 -3.12
C ASP A 32 11.33 -5.51 -1.95
N ASN A 33 10.42 -6.43 -1.63
CA ASN A 33 9.51 -6.33 -0.50
C ASN A 33 10.11 -7.06 0.72
N PRO A 34 10.64 -6.36 1.72
CA PRO A 34 11.27 -7.00 2.88
C PRO A 34 10.24 -7.57 3.88
N SER A 35 8.95 -7.23 3.75
CA SER A 35 7.92 -7.67 4.71
C SER A 35 7.60 -9.16 4.67
N LEU A 36 8.18 -9.90 3.72
CA LEU A 36 8.02 -11.36 3.60
C LEU A 36 9.22 -12.15 4.13
N ASP A 37 10.23 -11.48 4.63
CA ASP A 37 11.37 -12.15 5.25
C ASP A 37 10.92 -12.79 6.58
N GLY A 38 11.25 -14.07 6.76
CA GLY A 38 10.90 -14.82 7.98
C GLY A 38 9.66 -15.73 7.86
N VAL A 39 9.30 -16.36 8.96
CA VAL A 39 8.19 -17.32 9.05
C VAL A 39 6.86 -16.58 9.03
N ILE A 40 5.84 -17.17 8.38
CA ILE A 40 4.47 -16.64 8.39
C ILE A 40 3.89 -16.67 9.82
N GLY A 41 3.16 -15.63 10.21
CA GLY A 41 2.46 -15.57 11.49
C GLY A 41 1.32 -16.58 11.58
N ASP A 42 1.00 -17.03 12.80
CA ASP A 42 0.00 -18.08 13.04
C ASP A 42 -1.40 -17.72 12.54
N ASP A 43 -1.78 -16.44 12.59
CA ASP A 43 -3.08 -15.91 12.19
C ASP A 43 -3.05 -15.24 10.80
N GLU A 44 -2.00 -15.49 10.00
CA GLU A 44 -1.81 -14.89 8.68
C GLU A 44 -2.02 -15.89 7.54
N VAL A 45 -2.30 -15.34 6.38
CA VAL A 45 -2.25 -16.02 5.07
C VAL A 45 -1.25 -15.30 4.17
N GLU A 46 -0.41 -16.06 3.46
CA GLU A 46 0.46 -15.52 2.42
C GLU A 46 -0.21 -15.72 1.06
N ILE A 47 -0.19 -14.68 0.25
CA ILE A 47 -1.05 -14.54 -0.91
C ILE A 47 -0.21 -14.04 -2.08
N GLU A 48 -0.31 -14.69 -3.24
CA GLU A 48 0.30 -14.26 -4.51
C GLU A 48 -0.69 -13.39 -5.28
N VAL A 49 -0.33 -12.14 -5.57
CA VAL A 49 -1.25 -11.11 -6.10
C VAL A 49 -1.47 -11.23 -7.60
N PHE A 50 -2.73 -11.34 -8.04
CA PHE A 50 -3.16 -11.35 -9.45
C PHE A 50 -3.82 -10.05 -9.90
N ALA A 51 -4.50 -9.35 -9.01
CA ALA A 51 -5.10 -8.07 -9.33
C ALA A 51 -5.13 -7.13 -8.13
N THR A 52 -5.02 -5.82 -8.38
CA THR A 52 -5.09 -4.77 -7.35
C THR A 52 -5.93 -3.61 -7.82
N GLY A 53 -6.89 -3.17 -7.01
CA GLY A 53 -7.70 -1.98 -7.27
C GLY A 53 -6.93 -0.68 -7.02
N ILE A 54 -7.12 0.33 -7.86
CA ILE A 54 -6.58 1.68 -7.63
C ILE A 54 -7.59 2.50 -6.84
N SER A 55 -7.10 3.23 -5.84
CA SER A 55 -7.86 4.16 -5.02
C SER A 55 -7.32 5.59 -5.11
N PHE A 56 -8.15 6.57 -4.70
CA PHE A 56 -7.70 7.97 -4.63
C PHE A 56 -6.56 8.16 -3.63
N ARG A 57 -6.56 7.36 -2.56
CA ARG A 57 -5.50 7.35 -1.55
C ARG A 57 -4.13 6.98 -2.15
N ASP A 58 -4.08 6.02 -3.06
CA ASP A 58 -2.83 5.61 -3.72
C ASP A 58 -2.20 6.79 -4.46
N ILE A 59 -3.03 7.60 -5.13
CA ILE A 59 -2.57 8.82 -5.80
C ILE A 59 -2.02 9.83 -4.80
N MET A 60 -2.71 10.06 -3.68
CA MET A 60 -2.24 10.99 -2.65
C MET A 60 -0.90 10.55 -2.05
N ILE A 61 -0.70 9.24 -1.85
CA ILE A 61 0.57 8.68 -1.36
C ILE A 61 1.67 8.83 -2.43
N ILE A 62 1.39 8.46 -3.68
CA ILE A 62 2.34 8.57 -4.78
C ILE A 62 2.79 10.02 -4.99
N LEU A 63 1.87 10.97 -4.87
CA LEU A 63 2.16 12.40 -4.96
C LEU A 63 2.69 12.99 -3.63
N ARG A 64 2.85 12.16 -2.59
CA ARG A 64 3.27 12.55 -1.24
C ARG A 64 2.44 13.68 -0.64
N GLN A 65 1.16 13.67 -0.89
CA GLN A 65 0.19 14.53 -0.22
C GLN A 65 -0.17 13.99 1.16
N ILE A 66 -0.04 12.66 1.35
CA ILE A 66 -0.10 11.98 2.65
C ILE A 66 1.11 11.05 2.78
N ASP A 67 1.70 11.00 3.97
CA ASP A 67 2.86 10.15 4.28
C ASP A 67 2.39 8.91 5.06
N THR A 68 2.07 7.86 4.33
CA THR A 68 1.61 6.58 4.89
C THR A 68 1.83 5.47 3.87
N GLU A 69 1.75 4.22 4.32
CA GLU A 69 1.88 3.06 3.44
C GLU A 69 0.73 2.95 2.44
N LEU A 70 1.03 2.40 1.26
CA LEU A 70 0.04 1.99 0.28
C LEU A 70 -0.84 0.89 0.90
N LEU A 71 -2.13 1.15 0.94
CA LEU A 71 -3.15 0.19 1.33
C LEU A 71 -3.96 -0.13 0.08
N GLY A 72 -4.28 -1.38 -0.12
CA GLY A 72 -5.07 -1.73 -1.27
C GLY A 72 -5.90 -2.97 -1.06
N GLU A 73 -6.88 -3.06 -1.90
CA GLU A 73 -7.65 -4.26 -2.15
C GLU A 73 -6.94 -5.07 -3.24
N SER A 74 -6.72 -6.33 -2.98
CA SER A 74 -6.17 -7.26 -3.95
C SER A 74 -6.95 -8.56 -3.93
N SER A 75 -6.89 -9.26 -5.05
CA SER A 75 -7.51 -10.57 -5.23
C SER A 75 -6.47 -11.55 -5.74
N ASP A 76 -6.53 -12.83 -5.27
CA ASP A 76 -5.32 -13.58 -5.25
C ASP A 76 -5.50 -15.05 -4.95
N THR A 77 -4.39 -15.78 -4.91
CA THR A 77 -4.33 -17.18 -4.52
C THR A 77 -3.46 -17.35 -3.29
N VAL A 78 -3.95 -18.10 -2.32
CA VAL A 78 -3.21 -18.43 -1.10
C VAL A 78 -2.02 -19.32 -1.45
N THR A 79 -0.83 -18.95 -0.99
CA THR A 79 0.41 -19.74 -1.15
C THR A 79 0.82 -20.44 0.12
N SER A 80 0.59 -19.83 1.29
CA SER A 80 0.93 -20.39 2.60
C SER A 80 -0.08 -19.94 3.66
N VAL A 81 -0.23 -20.74 4.70
CA VAL A 81 -1.23 -20.50 5.76
C VAL A 81 -0.60 -20.72 7.14
N GLY A 82 -0.76 -19.76 8.03
CA GLY A 82 -0.38 -19.87 9.44
C GLY A 82 -1.19 -20.95 10.19
N CYS A 83 -0.66 -21.46 11.28
CA CYS A 83 -1.21 -22.66 11.92
C CYS A 83 -2.66 -22.49 12.39
N ASN A 84 -3.05 -21.33 12.91
CA ASN A 84 -4.42 -21.04 13.36
C ASN A 84 -5.40 -20.82 12.19
N SER A 85 -4.88 -20.43 11.02
CA SER A 85 -5.67 -20.08 9.85
C SER A 85 -6.04 -21.27 8.97
N ARG A 86 -5.46 -22.45 9.19
CA ARG A 86 -5.67 -23.69 8.40
C ARG A 86 -7.08 -24.23 8.41
N ARG A 87 -7.90 -23.81 9.38
CA ARG A 87 -9.32 -24.20 9.41
C ARG A 87 -10.17 -23.43 8.40
N LYS A 88 -9.70 -22.25 7.99
CA LYS A 88 -10.44 -21.36 7.09
C LYS A 88 -9.84 -21.34 5.69
N PHE A 89 -8.52 -21.50 5.55
CA PHE A 89 -7.80 -21.37 4.27
C PHE A 89 -6.86 -22.53 4.00
N SER A 90 -6.68 -22.82 2.71
CA SER A 90 -5.71 -23.79 2.18
C SER A 90 -4.93 -23.17 1.02
N PRO A 91 -3.66 -23.60 0.76
CA PRO A 91 -2.96 -23.20 -0.45
C PRO A 91 -3.79 -23.55 -1.70
N GLY A 92 -3.87 -22.59 -2.63
CA GLY A 92 -4.70 -22.69 -3.82
C GLY A 92 -6.06 -22.01 -3.71
N ASP A 93 -6.53 -21.65 -2.52
CA ASP A 93 -7.77 -20.92 -2.34
C ASP A 93 -7.74 -19.56 -3.04
N ARG A 94 -8.81 -19.22 -3.72
CA ARG A 94 -9.02 -17.91 -4.31
C ARG A 94 -9.56 -16.95 -3.26
N VAL A 95 -8.79 -15.90 -2.94
CA VAL A 95 -9.12 -14.97 -1.86
C VAL A 95 -9.00 -13.53 -2.31
N TYR A 96 -9.67 -12.66 -1.59
CA TYR A 96 -9.48 -11.22 -1.67
C TYR A 96 -9.37 -10.64 -0.27
N TYR A 97 -8.63 -9.55 -0.16
CA TYR A 97 -8.38 -8.89 1.12
C TYR A 97 -8.25 -7.38 0.92
N TRP A 98 -8.44 -6.67 2.01
CA TRP A 98 -8.11 -5.25 2.10
C TRP A 98 -7.24 -5.02 3.34
N HIS A 99 -5.96 -4.75 3.12
CA HIS A 99 -4.95 -4.57 4.16
C HIS A 99 -3.75 -3.79 3.62
N LYS A 100 -2.70 -3.64 4.44
CA LYS A 100 -1.42 -3.08 4.02
C LYS A 100 -0.80 -3.92 2.90
N GLY A 101 -0.17 -3.25 1.95
CA GLY A 101 0.60 -3.93 0.93
C GLY A 101 0.01 -3.91 -0.46
N ALA A 102 -0.80 -2.90 -0.81
CA ALA A 102 -1.20 -2.67 -2.18
C ALA A 102 0.00 -2.62 -3.14
N HIS A 103 -0.23 -3.06 -4.36
CA HIS A 103 0.77 -3.04 -5.44
C HIS A 103 2.05 -3.81 -5.10
N LYS A 104 1.89 -5.00 -4.50
CA LYS A 104 2.94 -5.99 -4.26
C LYS A 104 2.68 -7.24 -5.10
N THR A 105 3.71 -8.04 -5.37
CA THR A 105 3.51 -9.34 -6.04
C THR A 105 3.13 -10.45 -5.08
N ARG A 106 3.49 -10.29 -3.80
CA ARG A 106 3.09 -11.19 -2.72
C ARG A 106 2.93 -10.43 -1.42
N VAL A 107 1.98 -10.84 -0.59
CA VAL A 107 1.70 -10.19 0.69
C VAL A 107 1.35 -11.22 1.76
N ARG A 108 1.47 -10.81 3.04
CA ARG A 108 0.85 -11.48 4.18
C ARG A 108 -0.26 -10.62 4.73
N ALA A 109 -1.42 -11.21 4.91
CA ALA A 109 -2.61 -10.55 5.43
C ALA A 109 -3.20 -11.35 6.61
N PRO A 110 -3.80 -10.67 7.61
CA PRO A 110 -4.53 -11.36 8.66
C PRO A 110 -5.69 -12.18 8.06
N ALA A 111 -5.80 -13.43 8.47
CA ALA A 111 -6.88 -14.32 8.04
C ALA A 111 -8.27 -13.79 8.39
N SER A 112 -8.38 -12.96 9.45
CA SER A 112 -9.64 -12.38 9.90
C SER A 112 -10.25 -11.35 8.92
N VAL A 113 -9.44 -10.70 8.10
CA VAL A 113 -9.88 -9.71 7.08
C VAL A 113 -9.69 -10.20 5.65
N THR A 114 -9.36 -11.49 5.49
CA THR A 114 -9.27 -12.18 4.20
C THR A 114 -10.53 -13.03 4.02
N GLN A 115 -11.10 -13.02 2.81
CA GLN A 115 -12.32 -13.75 2.47
C GLN A 115 -12.14 -14.54 1.17
N HIS A 116 -12.94 -15.58 0.97
CA HIS A 116 -12.97 -16.34 -0.29
C HIS A 116 -13.68 -15.55 -1.39
N ILE A 117 -13.14 -15.60 -2.60
CA ILE A 117 -13.78 -15.02 -3.78
C ILE A 117 -14.88 -16.00 -4.25
N PRO A 118 -16.12 -15.53 -4.49
CA PRO A 118 -17.15 -16.35 -5.12
C PRO A 118 -16.66 -16.97 -6.43
N GLU A 119 -17.01 -18.21 -6.70
CA GLU A 119 -16.53 -18.95 -7.90
C GLU A 119 -16.84 -18.24 -9.21
N THR A 120 -17.97 -17.56 -9.28
CA THR A 120 -18.43 -16.81 -10.46
C THR A 120 -17.69 -15.49 -10.70
N MET A 121 -16.89 -15.02 -9.73
CA MET A 121 -16.22 -13.73 -9.79
C MET A 121 -14.76 -13.88 -10.24
N SER A 122 -14.32 -13.06 -11.18
CA SER A 122 -12.92 -12.98 -11.60
C SER A 122 -12.05 -12.27 -10.55
N PHE A 123 -10.73 -12.45 -10.61
CA PHE A 123 -9.79 -11.71 -9.75
C PHE A 123 -9.89 -10.19 -9.93
N ALA A 124 -10.08 -9.70 -11.16
CA ALA A 124 -10.20 -8.27 -11.41
C ALA A 124 -11.47 -7.68 -10.79
N GLU A 125 -12.58 -8.39 -10.85
CA GLU A 125 -13.84 -8.01 -10.19
C GLU A 125 -13.68 -8.00 -8.67
N ALA A 126 -13.10 -9.04 -8.10
CA ALA A 126 -12.86 -9.16 -6.67
C ALA A 126 -11.96 -8.03 -6.14
N ALA A 127 -10.87 -7.70 -6.87
CA ALA A 127 -9.98 -6.58 -6.53
C ALA A 127 -10.63 -5.19 -6.66
N SER A 128 -11.87 -5.10 -7.11
CA SER A 128 -12.60 -3.85 -7.27
C SER A 128 -13.58 -3.56 -6.13
N LEU A 129 -13.77 -4.47 -5.17
CA LEU A 129 -14.95 -4.49 -4.30
C LEU A 129 -14.70 -4.09 -2.85
N LEU A 130 -13.70 -4.72 -2.18
CA LEU A 130 -13.68 -4.71 -0.71
C LEU A 130 -13.62 -3.33 -0.08
N MET A 131 -12.73 -2.47 -0.57
CA MET A 131 -12.60 -1.11 -0.03
C MET A 131 -13.91 -0.32 -0.18
N LEU A 132 -14.59 -0.50 -1.30
CA LEU A 132 -15.86 0.18 -1.57
C LEU A 132 -16.96 -0.33 -0.64
N CYS A 133 -17.10 -1.65 -0.56
CA CYS A 133 -18.13 -2.31 0.24
C CYS A 133 -17.97 -2.03 1.73
N HIS A 134 -16.74 -2.12 2.26
CA HIS A 134 -16.44 -1.76 3.64
C HIS A 134 -16.76 -0.29 3.92
N THR A 135 -16.36 0.63 3.02
CA THR A 135 -16.62 2.07 3.18
C THR A 135 -18.13 2.34 3.25
N VAL A 136 -18.86 1.77 2.31
CA VAL A 136 -20.30 2.01 2.18
C VAL A 136 -21.07 1.36 3.32
N TYR A 137 -20.79 0.10 3.65
CA TYR A 137 -21.45 -0.61 4.73
C TYR A 137 -21.20 0.09 6.07
N TYR A 138 -19.94 0.40 6.38
CA TYR A 138 -19.59 1.09 7.61
C TYR A 138 -20.27 2.45 7.73
N SER A 139 -20.32 3.22 6.62
CA SER A 139 -20.98 4.53 6.59
C SER A 139 -22.50 4.45 6.74
N LEU A 140 -23.15 3.66 5.91
CA LEU A 140 -24.63 3.65 5.82
C LEU A 140 -25.29 2.75 6.86
N VAL A 141 -24.66 1.62 7.24
CA VAL A 141 -25.24 0.67 8.20
C VAL A 141 -24.70 0.88 9.60
N THR A 142 -23.38 0.92 9.77
CA THR A 142 -22.79 0.96 11.11
C THR A 142 -22.92 2.36 11.74
N ILE A 143 -22.55 3.42 11.00
CA ILE A 143 -22.52 4.79 11.50
C ILE A 143 -23.89 5.44 11.43
N THR A 144 -24.50 5.51 10.24
CA THR A 144 -25.76 6.25 10.08
C THR A 144 -26.98 5.41 10.38
N LYS A 145 -26.87 4.07 10.41
CA LYS A 145 -28.00 3.17 10.64
C LYS A 145 -29.18 3.51 9.74
N LEU A 146 -28.87 3.72 8.44
CA LEU A 146 -29.88 4.06 7.43
C LEU A 146 -31.06 3.08 7.47
N GLN A 147 -32.28 3.60 7.53
CA GLN A 147 -33.49 2.79 7.62
C GLN A 147 -34.28 2.81 6.30
N LYS A 148 -35.17 1.87 6.17
CA LYS A 148 -36.17 1.87 5.10
C LYS A 148 -36.99 3.17 5.15
N ASP A 149 -37.32 3.67 3.96
CA ASP A 149 -38.11 4.90 3.73
C ASP A 149 -37.37 6.21 4.14
N GLU A 150 -36.18 6.16 4.74
CA GLU A 150 -35.35 7.36 4.91
C GLU A 150 -34.74 7.81 3.59
N SER A 151 -34.48 9.10 3.48
CA SER A 151 -33.80 9.69 2.32
C SER A 151 -32.29 9.67 2.47
N VAL A 152 -31.56 9.32 1.39
CA VAL A 152 -30.11 9.38 1.35
C VAL A 152 -29.60 10.12 0.12
N LEU A 153 -28.73 11.12 0.32
CA LEU A 153 -28.00 11.80 -0.74
C LEU A 153 -26.60 11.20 -0.89
N ILE A 154 -26.32 10.69 -2.06
CA ILE A 154 -25.03 10.09 -2.40
C ILE A 154 -24.31 10.98 -3.42
N HIS A 155 -23.23 11.63 -3.02
CA HIS A 155 -22.45 12.44 -3.94
C HIS A 155 -21.61 11.58 -4.88
N ALA A 156 -21.41 12.09 -6.11
CA ALA A 156 -20.70 11.37 -7.18
C ALA A 156 -21.26 9.96 -7.47
N GLY A 157 -22.59 9.84 -7.59
CA GLY A 157 -23.33 8.57 -7.72
C GLY A 157 -22.87 7.64 -8.85
N ALA A 158 -22.29 8.17 -9.93
CA ALA A 158 -21.69 7.37 -11.01
C ALA A 158 -20.28 6.83 -10.72
N GLY A 159 -19.63 7.28 -9.63
CA GLY A 159 -18.33 6.80 -9.20
C GLY A 159 -18.42 5.43 -8.53
N HIS A 160 -17.28 4.79 -8.31
CA HIS A 160 -17.22 3.45 -7.72
C HIS A 160 -17.89 3.36 -6.32
N ILE A 161 -17.60 4.30 -5.40
CA ILE A 161 -18.28 4.34 -4.09
C ILE A 161 -19.76 4.64 -4.25
N GLY A 162 -20.11 5.59 -5.13
CA GLY A 162 -21.51 5.98 -5.37
C GLY A 162 -22.36 4.83 -5.87
N GLN A 163 -21.90 4.05 -6.83
CA GLN A 163 -22.64 2.88 -7.34
C GLN A 163 -22.84 1.82 -6.25
N THR A 164 -21.82 1.54 -5.44
CA THR A 164 -21.92 0.60 -4.31
C THR A 164 -22.90 1.11 -3.25
N ALA A 165 -22.88 2.42 -2.95
CA ALA A 165 -23.80 3.04 -1.99
C ALA A 165 -25.24 3.02 -2.49
N ILE A 166 -25.49 3.28 -3.78
CA ILE A 166 -26.82 3.18 -4.38
C ILE A 166 -27.39 1.76 -4.22
N ARG A 167 -26.60 0.73 -4.53
CA ARG A 167 -27.04 -0.67 -4.37
C ARG A 167 -27.47 -1.00 -2.95
N LEU A 168 -26.64 -0.62 -1.97
CA LEU A 168 -26.95 -0.88 -0.56
C LEU A 168 -28.16 -0.09 -0.08
N ALA A 169 -28.25 1.19 -0.44
CA ALA A 169 -29.39 2.04 -0.06
C ALA A 169 -30.71 1.53 -0.64
N LEU A 170 -30.71 1.11 -1.90
CA LEU A 170 -31.89 0.49 -2.54
C LEU A 170 -32.24 -0.84 -1.88
N HIS A 171 -31.25 -1.67 -1.50
CA HIS A 171 -31.48 -2.92 -0.77
C HIS A 171 -32.11 -2.67 0.60
N ILE A 172 -31.71 -1.63 1.32
CA ILE A 172 -32.30 -1.21 2.59
C ILE A 172 -33.74 -0.69 2.37
N GLY A 173 -34.06 -0.21 1.18
CA GLY A 173 -35.35 0.40 0.85
C GLY A 173 -35.40 1.91 1.12
N ALA A 174 -34.24 2.58 1.10
CA ALA A 174 -34.15 4.03 1.26
C ALA A 174 -34.51 4.78 -0.03
N VAL A 175 -34.92 6.04 0.10
CA VAL A 175 -35.16 6.95 -1.03
C VAL A 175 -33.83 7.56 -1.45
N VAL A 176 -33.36 7.20 -2.63
CA VAL A 176 -32.00 7.58 -3.10
C VAL A 176 -32.03 8.85 -3.93
N TYR A 177 -31.24 9.83 -3.53
CA TYR A 177 -30.87 11.02 -4.28
C TYR A 177 -29.37 10.99 -4.58
N ILE A 178 -28.97 11.50 -5.75
CA ILE A 178 -27.55 11.48 -6.15
C ILE A 178 -27.12 12.79 -6.79
N THR A 179 -25.81 13.01 -6.79
CA THR A 179 -25.20 14.04 -7.62
C THR A 179 -24.26 13.47 -8.66
N ALA A 180 -24.16 14.11 -9.82
CA ALA A 180 -23.24 13.76 -10.90
C ALA A 180 -22.75 14.96 -11.66
N GLY A 181 -21.46 14.96 -12.06
CA GLY A 181 -20.78 16.11 -12.65
C GLY A 181 -20.94 16.28 -14.18
N SER A 182 -21.55 15.34 -14.90
CA SER A 182 -21.81 15.43 -16.34
C SER A 182 -23.03 14.62 -16.74
N ASP A 183 -23.61 14.96 -17.89
CA ASP A 183 -24.84 14.29 -18.36
C ASP A 183 -24.60 12.80 -18.66
N GLN A 184 -23.43 12.45 -19.19
CA GLN A 184 -23.04 11.04 -19.35
C GLN A 184 -23.01 10.29 -18.01
N LYS A 185 -22.52 10.95 -16.94
CA LYS A 185 -22.51 10.35 -15.58
C LYS A 185 -23.87 10.32 -14.92
N LYS A 186 -24.81 11.20 -15.31
CA LYS A 186 -26.20 11.13 -14.84
C LYS A 186 -26.97 9.96 -15.43
N GLN A 187 -26.62 9.57 -16.67
CA GLN A 187 -27.31 8.48 -17.35
C GLN A 187 -27.04 7.11 -16.71
N LEU A 188 -25.79 6.87 -16.24
CA LEU A 188 -25.40 5.58 -15.67
C LEU A 188 -26.27 5.13 -14.46
N PRO A 189 -26.58 5.96 -13.46
CA PRO A 189 -27.49 5.60 -12.36
C PRO A 189 -28.93 5.34 -12.81
N ILE A 190 -29.38 6.01 -13.86
CA ILE A 190 -30.71 5.75 -14.45
C ILE A 190 -30.76 4.37 -15.04
N ASP A 191 -29.78 4.05 -15.91
CA ASP A 191 -29.76 2.79 -16.66
C ASP A 191 -29.49 1.57 -15.76
N ASN A 192 -28.58 1.71 -14.79
CA ASN A 192 -28.14 0.58 -13.97
C ASN A 192 -28.96 0.36 -12.69
N PHE A 193 -29.62 1.39 -12.17
CA PHE A 193 -30.27 1.35 -10.86
C PHE A 193 -31.72 1.87 -10.88
N GLY A 194 -32.21 2.38 -12.00
CA GLY A 194 -33.55 2.93 -12.12
C GLY A 194 -33.77 4.21 -11.33
N ILE A 195 -32.72 4.98 -10.99
CA ILE A 195 -32.87 6.23 -10.25
C ILE A 195 -33.65 7.25 -11.08
N PRO A 196 -34.75 7.83 -10.56
CA PRO A 196 -35.53 8.82 -11.27
C PRO A 196 -34.69 10.06 -11.63
N LYS A 197 -34.89 10.63 -12.81
CA LYS A 197 -34.20 11.86 -13.24
C LYS A 197 -34.36 13.03 -12.26
N SER A 198 -35.53 13.12 -11.62
CA SER A 198 -35.83 14.11 -10.57
C SER A 198 -34.98 13.97 -9.30
N HIS A 199 -34.33 12.81 -9.09
CA HIS A 199 -33.46 12.52 -7.96
C HIS A 199 -31.95 12.71 -8.30
N ILE A 200 -31.65 13.25 -9.49
CA ILE A 200 -30.26 13.37 -9.97
C ILE A 200 -29.91 14.86 -10.18
N PHE A 201 -28.98 15.35 -9.36
CA PHE A 201 -28.57 16.75 -9.34
C PHE A 201 -27.15 16.95 -9.91
N SER A 202 -26.82 18.22 -10.25
CA SER A 202 -25.49 18.59 -10.73
C SER A 202 -24.56 18.96 -9.57
N THR A 203 -23.28 18.64 -9.68
CA THR A 203 -22.22 19.13 -8.77
C THR A 203 -21.39 20.25 -9.38
N ARG A 204 -21.79 20.81 -10.53
CA ARG A 204 -21.01 21.89 -11.18
C ARG A 204 -21.10 23.22 -10.42
N ASP A 205 -22.17 23.38 -9.67
CA ASP A 205 -22.48 24.56 -8.88
C ASP A 205 -23.20 24.15 -7.58
N THR A 206 -23.65 25.12 -6.80
CA THR A 206 -24.40 24.91 -5.55
C THR A 206 -25.92 24.83 -5.74
N GLU A 207 -26.42 24.90 -6.98
CA GLU A 207 -27.87 24.86 -7.27
C GLU A 207 -28.55 23.56 -6.85
N PHE A 208 -27.76 22.47 -6.69
CA PHE A 208 -28.30 21.19 -6.22
C PHE A 208 -28.99 21.34 -4.86
N GLY A 209 -28.53 22.25 -3.99
CA GLY A 209 -29.15 22.46 -2.67
C GLY A 209 -30.57 23.00 -2.78
N ASN A 210 -30.82 23.98 -3.66
CA ASN A 210 -32.17 24.50 -3.92
C ASN A 210 -33.08 23.42 -4.50
N SER A 211 -32.57 22.65 -5.48
CA SER A 211 -33.31 21.56 -6.09
C SER A 211 -33.66 20.45 -5.11
N ILE A 212 -32.77 20.13 -4.13
CA ILE A 212 -33.08 19.19 -3.06
C ILE A 212 -34.17 19.74 -2.11
N ARG A 213 -34.08 21.00 -1.69
CA ARG A 213 -35.09 21.62 -0.86
C ARG A 213 -36.46 21.58 -1.53
N GLU A 214 -36.51 21.83 -2.83
CA GLU A 214 -37.77 21.78 -3.61
C GLU A 214 -38.33 20.35 -3.66
N VAL A 215 -37.53 19.34 -4.05
CA VAL A 215 -38.01 17.97 -4.19
C VAL A 215 -38.34 17.28 -2.86
N THR A 216 -37.77 17.74 -1.74
CA THR A 216 -38.06 17.27 -0.40
C THR A 216 -39.14 18.11 0.32
N GLY A 217 -39.74 19.08 -0.36
CA GLY A 217 -40.72 19.99 0.25
C GLY A 217 -40.16 20.78 1.43
N GLY A 218 -38.85 21.05 1.46
CA GLY A 218 -38.16 21.78 2.51
C GLY A 218 -37.76 20.93 3.74
N VAL A 219 -38.12 19.65 3.80
CA VAL A 219 -37.74 18.72 4.89
C VAL A 219 -36.26 18.47 4.96
N GLY A 220 -35.61 18.33 3.82
CA GLY A 220 -34.18 17.98 3.71
C GLY A 220 -33.93 16.47 3.59
N ILE A 221 -32.67 16.05 3.78
CA ILE A 221 -32.18 14.69 3.59
C ILE A 221 -31.78 14.06 4.95
N ASP A 222 -32.22 12.84 5.22
CA ASP A 222 -31.93 12.14 6.49
C ASP A 222 -30.47 11.70 6.60
N VAL A 223 -29.86 11.22 5.50
CA VAL A 223 -28.46 10.75 5.47
C VAL A 223 -27.73 11.34 4.26
N ILE A 224 -26.56 11.90 4.47
CA ILE A 224 -25.70 12.37 3.40
C ILE A 224 -24.38 11.60 3.43
N LEU A 225 -24.04 10.96 2.31
CA LEU A 225 -22.74 10.36 2.06
C LEU A 225 -21.92 11.30 1.16
N ASP A 226 -21.01 12.06 1.78
CA ASP A 226 -20.28 13.12 1.11
C ASP A 226 -18.87 12.71 0.70
N SER A 227 -18.46 13.19 -0.46
CA SER A 227 -17.10 13.10 -0.99
C SER A 227 -16.70 14.39 -1.73
N LEU A 228 -17.47 15.44 -1.55
CA LEU A 228 -17.23 16.76 -2.11
C LEU A 228 -16.30 17.58 -1.21
N ALA A 229 -15.93 18.76 -1.66
CA ALA A 229 -15.00 19.60 -0.91
C ALA A 229 -15.42 21.07 -0.94
N ARG A 230 -15.01 21.82 0.09
CA ARG A 230 -15.16 23.28 0.19
C ARG A 230 -16.61 23.74 0.15
N ARG A 231 -16.95 24.61 -0.82
CA ARG A 231 -18.30 25.23 -0.95
C ARG A 231 -19.41 24.19 -1.14
N LEU A 232 -19.12 23.08 -1.82
CA LEU A 232 -20.12 22.01 -2.03
C LEU A 232 -20.40 21.24 -0.74
N LEU A 233 -19.41 21.05 0.14
CA LEU A 233 -19.59 20.49 1.46
C LEU A 233 -20.55 21.33 2.32
N ALA A 234 -20.35 22.65 2.34
CA ALA A 234 -21.22 23.56 3.10
C ALA A 234 -22.68 23.52 2.61
N GLU A 235 -22.89 23.49 1.28
CA GLU A 235 -24.24 23.35 0.72
C GLU A 235 -24.87 22.00 1.05
N SER A 236 -24.08 20.93 1.06
CA SER A 236 -24.56 19.59 1.47
C SER A 236 -25.03 19.57 2.93
N LEU A 237 -24.29 20.21 3.83
CA LEU A 237 -24.71 20.38 5.22
C LEU A 237 -26.01 21.17 5.36
N GLY A 238 -26.20 22.20 4.52
CA GLY A 238 -27.38 23.06 4.52
C GLY A 238 -28.67 22.40 4.00
N VAL A 239 -28.60 21.21 3.41
CA VAL A 239 -29.76 20.42 2.96
C VAL A 239 -30.08 19.22 3.86
N LEU A 240 -29.35 19.07 4.96
CA LEU A 240 -29.59 17.99 5.92
C LEU A 240 -30.88 18.24 6.71
N ALA A 241 -31.70 17.20 6.89
CA ALA A 241 -32.90 17.27 7.71
C ALA A 241 -32.57 17.40 9.21
N PRO A 242 -33.47 17.89 10.06
CA PRO A 242 -33.31 17.76 11.50
C PRO A 242 -33.07 16.31 11.93
N PHE A 243 -32.12 16.09 12.85
CA PHE A 243 -31.62 14.76 13.25
C PHE A 243 -30.87 14.00 12.14
N GLY A 244 -30.55 14.65 11.04
CA GLY A 244 -29.84 14.08 9.93
C GLY A 244 -28.40 13.63 10.29
N ARG A 245 -27.87 12.74 9.52
CA ARG A 245 -26.54 12.14 9.71
C ARG A 245 -25.69 12.38 8.49
N PHE A 246 -24.55 13.04 8.69
CA PHE A 246 -23.60 13.39 7.65
C PHE A 246 -22.34 12.52 7.77
N VAL A 247 -21.98 11.84 6.70
CA VAL A 247 -20.74 11.07 6.61
C VAL A 247 -19.84 11.68 5.55
N GLU A 248 -18.67 12.14 5.98
CA GLU A 248 -17.60 12.67 5.15
C GLU A 248 -16.58 11.58 4.82
N LEU A 249 -16.37 11.32 3.54
CA LEU A 249 -15.36 10.40 3.01
C LEU A 249 -14.15 11.13 2.42
N GLY A 250 -14.31 12.42 2.09
CA GLY A 250 -13.29 13.26 1.48
C GLY A 250 -12.17 13.60 2.46
N LYS A 251 -10.92 13.53 2.01
CA LYS A 251 -9.75 13.87 2.84
C LYS A 251 -9.29 15.31 2.69
N VAL A 252 -9.71 15.99 1.62
CA VAL A 252 -9.17 17.30 1.24
C VAL A 252 -9.42 18.35 2.30
N ASP A 253 -10.64 18.42 2.82
CA ASP A 253 -11.02 19.42 3.82
C ASP A 253 -10.53 19.07 5.21
N VAL A 254 -10.47 17.79 5.56
CA VAL A 254 -9.96 17.30 6.84
C VAL A 254 -8.45 17.48 6.96
N VAL A 255 -7.69 17.12 5.92
CA VAL A 255 -6.22 17.25 5.90
C VAL A 255 -5.80 18.71 5.70
N GLY A 256 -6.60 19.49 4.94
CA GLY A 256 -6.34 20.89 4.66
C GLY A 256 -6.64 21.86 5.80
N SER A 257 -7.04 21.37 6.99
CA SER A 257 -7.44 22.20 8.15
C SER A 257 -8.52 23.22 7.79
N SER A 258 -9.45 22.87 6.91
CA SER A 258 -10.59 23.71 6.55
C SER A 258 -11.47 23.96 7.77
N ARG A 259 -11.92 25.20 7.98
CA ARG A 259 -12.86 25.53 9.04
C ARG A 259 -14.27 25.21 8.57
N MET A 260 -15.00 24.44 9.37
CA MET A 260 -16.43 24.20 9.17
C MET A 260 -17.21 25.32 9.86
N ASP A 261 -18.11 25.98 9.13
CA ASP A 261 -19.02 26.94 9.71
C ASP A 261 -20.18 26.19 10.39
N ILE A 262 -20.13 26.13 11.71
CA ILE A 262 -21.15 25.45 12.54
C ILE A 262 -22.49 26.12 12.40
N ALA A 263 -22.57 27.40 12.01
CA ALA A 263 -23.83 28.11 11.85
C ALA A 263 -24.75 27.54 10.75
N VAL A 264 -24.16 26.75 9.81
CA VAL A 264 -24.91 26.08 8.74
C VAL A 264 -25.53 24.75 9.19
N VAL A 265 -25.11 24.23 10.34
CA VAL A 265 -25.52 22.91 10.84
C VAL A 265 -26.89 23.00 11.53
N GLN A 266 -27.85 22.21 11.08
CA GLN A 266 -29.17 22.08 11.67
C GLN A 266 -29.09 21.53 13.12
N PRO A 267 -30.07 21.80 14.00
CA PRO A 267 -30.11 21.23 15.33
C PRO A 267 -30.14 19.70 15.34
N SER A 268 -29.41 19.10 16.28
CA SER A 268 -29.35 17.63 16.48
C SER A 268 -28.81 16.81 15.33
N VAL A 269 -28.02 17.42 14.45
CA VAL A 269 -27.32 16.73 13.36
C VAL A 269 -26.06 16.05 13.87
N SER A 270 -25.73 14.89 13.34
CA SER A 270 -24.44 14.24 13.57
C SER A 270 -23.55 14.34 12.34
N PHE A 271 -22.26 14.65 12.57
CA PHE A 271 -21.21 14.66 11.56
C PHE A 271 -20.15 13.63 11.90
N THR A 272 -19.83 12.77 10.96
CA THR A 272 -18.79 11.74 11.12
C THR A 272 -17.85 11.76 9.94
N TYR A 273 -16.54 11.91 10.21
CA TYR A 273 -15.48 11.63 9.24
C TYR A 273 -15.09 10.17 9.31
N VAL A 274 -15.13 9.48 8.18
CA VAL A 274 -14.79 8.05 8.09
C VAL A 274 -13.40 7.86 7.49
N ASP A 275 -12.48 7.29 8.28
CA ASP A 275 -11.21 6.75 7.81
C ASP A 275 -11.11 5.26 8.13
N LEU A 276 -11.48 4.42 7.16
CA LEU A 276 -11.41 2.97 7.32
C LEU A 276 -10.01 2.44 7.58
N VAL A 277 -8.98 3.15 7.12
CA VAL A 277 -7.58 2.75 7.38
C VAL A 277 -7.31 2.75 8.88
N GLN A 278 -7.76 3.78 9.57
CA GLN A 278 -7.68 3.87 11.03
C GLN A 278 -8.45 2.71 11.69
N LEU A 279 -9.65 2.39 11.18
CA LEU A 279 -10.46 1.28 11.68
C LEU A 279 -9.71 -0.05 11.57
N PHE A 280 -9.22 -0.40 10.39
CA PHE A 280 -8.49 -1.64 10.13
C PHE A 280 -7.14 -1.72 10.87
N HIS A 281 -6.54 -0.58 11.15
CA HIS A 281 -5.29 -0.54 11.91
C HIS A 281 -5.49 -0.65 13.42
N CYS A 282 -6.48 0.08 13.96
CA CYS A 282 -6.65 0.25 15.41
C CYS A 282 -7.72 -0.67 16.00
N LYS A 283 -8.65 -1.19 15.20
CA LYS A 283 -9.84 -1.94 15.65
C LYS A 283 -10.06 -3.20 14.81
N LEU A 284 -9.03 -4.06 14.72
CA LEU A 284 -9.03 -5.24 13.84
C LEU A 284 -10.24 -6.16 14.06
N LYS A 285 -10.74 -6.30 15.31
CA LYS A 285 -11.95 -7.08 15.56
C LYS A 285 -13.18 -6.48 14.88
N VAL A 286 -13.38 -5.16 14.97
CA VAL A 286 -14.49 -4.48 14.29
C VAL A 286 -14.35 -4.59 12.77
N ALA A 287 -13.11 -4.50 12.26
CA ALA A 287 -12.82 -4.70 10.83
C ALA A 287 -13.12 -6.15 10.38
N ALA A 288 -12.84 -7.14 11.22
CA ALA A 288 -13.15 -8.55 10.94
C ALA A 288 -14.66 -8.80 10.91
N ASP A 289 -15.41 -8.29 11.90
CA ASP A 289 -16.87 -8.38 11.93
C ASP A 289 -17.49 -7.69 10.70
N LEU A 290 -17.01 -6.49 10.37
CA LEU A 290 -17.41 -5.76 9.15
C LEU A 290 -17.12 -6.57 7.87
N SER A 291 -15.98 -7.27 7.82
CA SER A 291 -15.61 -8.08 6.65
C SER A 291 -16.53 -9.29 6.46
N LEU A 292 -17.07 -9.87 7.53
CA LEU A 292 -18.04 -10.96 7.44
C LEU A 292 -19.39 -10.48 6.89
N GLU A 293 -19.87 -9.32 7.35
CA GLU A 293 -21.12 -8.73 6.86
C GLU A 293 -20.99 -8.34 5.37
N VAL A 294 -19.87 -7.73 5.00
CA VAL A 294 -19.59 -7.40 3.58
C VAL A 294 -19.53 -8.66 2.73
N GLN A 295 -18.87 -9.73 3.21
CA GLN A 295 -18.79 -11.00 2.50
C GLN A 295 -20.19 -11.56 2.24
N HIS A 296 -21.07 -11.57 3.22
CA HIS A 296 -22.45 -12.03 3.06
C HIS A 296 -23.19 -11.25 1.96
N LEU A 297 -23.03 -9.93 1.90
CA LEU A 297 -23.65 -9.10 0.86
C LEU A 297 -23.06 -9.30 -0.53
N VAL A 298 -21.79 -9.69 -0.63
CA VAL A 298 -21.16 -10.09 -1.89
C VAL A 298 -21.71 -11.45 -2.35
N GLU A 299 -21.77 -12.43 -1.46
CA GLU A 299 -22.28 -13.78 -1.77
C GLU A 299 -23.76 -13.79 -2.15
N THR A 300 -24.57 -12.92 -1.55
CA THR A 300 -25.98 -12.74 -1.90
C THR A 300 -26.23 -11.85 -3.11
N GLY A 301 -25.16 -11.31 -3.73
CA GLY A 301 -25.24 -10.50 -4.94
C GLY A 301 -25.74 -9.07 -4.73
N ILE A 302 -25.81 -8.60 -3.49
CA ILE A 302 -26.17 -7.19 -3.20
C ILE A 302 -24.99 -6.29 -3.57
N PHE A 303 -23.79 -6.66 -3.18
CA PHE A 303 -22.59 -6.00 -3.64
C PHE A 303 -22.06 -6.66 -4.91
N LEU A 304 -21.93 -5.88 -5.96
CA LEU A 304 -21.41 -6.27 -7.26
C LEU A 304 -20.32 -5.29 -7.70
N PRO A 305 -19.39 -5.70 -8.55
CA PRO A 305 -18.38 -4.82 -9.14
C PRO A 305 -19.01 -3.57 -9.76
N PRO A 306 -18.43 -2.38 -9.54
CA PRO A 306 -18.92 -1.16 -10.19
C PRO A 306 -18.65 -1.19 -11.69
N ALA A 307 -19.56 -0.66 -12.49
CA ALA A 307 -19.43 -0.57 -13.94
C ALA A 307 -19.17 0.88 -14.39
N PRO A 308 -18.33 1.07 -15.42
CA PRO A 308 -17.46 0.09 -16.07
C PRO A 308 -16.26 -0.31 -15.20
N LEU A 309 -15.74 -1.51 -15.40
CA LEU A 309 -14.48 -1.96 -14.82
C LEU A 309 -13.36 -1.79 -15.85
N HIS A 310 -12.36 -0.97 -15.53
CA HIS A 310 -11.22 -0.70 -16.39
C HIS A 310 -10.01 -1.49 -15.93
N ILE A 311 -9.64 -2.53 -16.68
CA ILE A 311 -8.53 -3.42 -16.33
C ILE A 311 -7.30 -3.06 -17.16
N TYR A 312 -6.17 -2.84 -16.50
CA TYR A 312 -4.89 -2.54 -17.13
C TYR A 312 -3.83 -3.56 -16.66
N PRO A 313 -2.96 -4.05 -17.55
CA PRO A 313 -1.80 -4.80 -17.11
C PRO A 313 -0.87 -3.91 -16.26
N ILE A 314 -0.20 -4.48 -15.29
CA ILE A 314 0.70 -3.74 -14.40
C ILE A 314 1.82 -3.01 -15.15
N SER A 315 2.20 -3.49 -16.30
CA SER A 315 3.13 -2.81 -17.23
C SER A 315 2.64 -1.43 -17.68
N GLN A 316 1.32 -1.18 -17.63
CA GLN A 316 0.67 0.09 -17.96
C GLN A 316 0.30 0.92 -16.72
N ILE A 317 0.87 0.65 -15.56
CA ILE A 317 0.52 1.27 -14.27
C ILE A 317 0.43 2.81 -14.35
N LYS A 318 1.34 3.47 -15.07
CA LYS A 318 1.33 4.93 -15.22
C LYS A 318 0.11 5.43 -15.98
N TYR A 319 -0.32 4.68 -17.00
CA TYR A 319 -1.50 5.00 -17.78
C TYR A 319 -2.77 4.79 -16.94
N ALA A 320 -2.84 3.69 -16.22
CA ALA A 320 -3.95 3.38 -15.31
C ALA A 320 -4.15 4.48 -14.25
N PHE A 321 -3.07 4.96 -13.61
CA PHE A 321 -3.14 6.07 -12.67
C PHE A 321 -3.60 7.38 -13.31
N ARG A 322 -3.13 7.72 -14.51
CA ARG A 322 -3.60 8.90 -15.24
C ARG A 322 -5.09 8.80 -15.60
N HIS A 323 -5.51 7.63 -16.05
CA HIS A 323 -6.91 7.38 -16.35
C HIS A 323 -7.78 7.54 -15.12
N PHE A 324 -7.35 6.98 -13.97
CA PHE A 324 -8.06 7.19 -12.71
C PHE A 324 -8.13 8.67 -12.31
N GLN A 325 -7.04 9.44 -12.48
CA GLN A 325 -7.01 10.89 -12.19
C GLN A 325 -7.99 11.70 -13.05
N SER A 326 -8.35 11.23 -14.25
CA SER A 326 -9.37 11.87 -15.08
C SER A 326 -10.80 11.72 -14.54
N ARG A 327 -10.96 11.15 -13.33
CA ARG A 327 -12.24 10.95 -12.64
C ARG A 327 -13.24 10.15 -13.49
N VAL A 328 -12.78 9.04 -14.05
CA VAL A 328 -13.64 8.14 -14.83
C VAL A 328 -14.79 7.56 -13.98
N ALA A 329 -15.87 7.17 -14.65
CA ALA A 329 -16.90 6.36 -14.00
C ALA A 329 -16.38 4.94 -13.76
N GLY A 330 -16.91 4.28 -12.74
CA GLY A 330 -16.54 2.91 -12.40
C GLY A 330 -15.21 2.79 -11.66
N LYS A 331 -14.50 1.68 -11.81
CA LYS A 331 -13.28 1.35 -11.07
C LYS A 331 -12.13 1.00 -12.01
N VAL A 332 -10.91 1.32 -11.60
CA VAL A 332 -9.66 0.96 -12.30
C VAL A 332 -8.94 -0.12 -11.50
N VAL A 333 -8.52 -1.19 -12.17
CA VAL A 333 -7.83 -2.34 -11.61
C VAL A 333 -6.56 -2.63 -12.41
N LEU A 334 -5.49 -2.99 -11.73
CA LEU A 334 -4.24 -3.48 -12.31
C LEU A 334 -4.21 -5.01 -12.23
N SER A 335 -3.90 -5.68 -13.33
CA SER A 335 -3.68 -7.14 -13.38
C SER A 335 -2.19 -7.45 -13.48
N TYR A 336 -1.76 -8.57 -12.89
CA TYR A 336 -0.37 -9.01 -12.86
C TYR A 336 -0.20 -10.24 -13.74
N GLY A 337 0.36 -10.05 -14.92
CA GLY A 337 0.60 -11.11 -15.89
C GLY A 337 2.06 -11.56 -15.93
N VAL A 338 2.30 -12.84 -16.23
CA VAL A 338 3.66 -13.42 -16.35
C VAL A 338 4.50 -12.70 -17.40
N ALA A 339 3.86 -12.20 -18.46
CA ALA A 339 4.54 -11.47 -19.54
C ALA A 339 4.81 -9.99 -19.23
N ASP A 340 4.23 -9.46 -18.15
CA ASP A 340 4.35 -8.04 -17.81
C ASP A 340 5.75 -7.68 -17.37
N LYS A 341 6.30 -6.62 -17.97
CA LYS A 341 7.57 -6.02 -17.58
C LYS A 341 7.36 -4.63 -17.00
N VAL A 342 8.01 -4.37 -15.88
CA VAL A 342 7.95 -3.10 -15.15
C VAL A 342 9.37 -2.61 -14.84
N ARG A 343 9.48 -1.35 -14.42
CA ARG A 343 10.75 -0.79 -13.94
C ARG A 343 11.04 -1.32 -12.54
N VAL A 344 12.07 -2.12 -12.38
CA VAL A 344 12.52 -2.71 -11.11
C VAL A 344 13.91 -2.20 -10.77
N ILE A 345 14.17 -1.84 -9.52
CA ILE A 345 15.53 -1.64 -9.04
C ILE A 345 16.20 -3.01 -9.07
N PRO A 346 17.31 -3.18 -9.85
CA PRO A 346 18.06 -4.42 -9.82
C PRO A 346 18.45 -4.75 -8.39
N ARG A 347 18.31 -6.02 -7.99
CA ARG A 347 18.87 -6.46 -6.72
C ARG A 347 20.34 -6.04 -6.73
N ASN A 348 20.76 -5.27 -5.74
CA ASN A 348 22.17 -5.28 -5.44
C ASN A 348 22.47 -6.75 -5.20
N ILE A 349 23.27 -7.33 -6.04
CA ILE A 349 23.90 -8.61 -5.71
C ILE A 349 24.76 -8.23 -4.52
N GLU A 350 24.17 -8.29 -3.31
CA GLU A 350 24.98 -8.38 -2.11
C GLU A 350 25.97 -9.47 -2.44
N CYS A 351 27.26 -9.18 -2.34
CA CYS A 351 28.32 -10.13 -2.68
C CYS A 351 27.89 -11.50 -2.17
N LYS A 352 27.64 -12.42 -3.10
CA LYS A 352 27.42 -13.83 -2.77
C LYS A 352 28.46 -14.15 -1.72
N SER A 353 28.06 -14.66 -0.60
CA SER A 353 28.82 -14.92 0.61
C SER A 353 30.34 -14.90 0.37
N LEU A 354 31.04 -14.01 1.05
CA LEU A 354 32.50 -14.03 1.03
C LEU A 354 32.92 -15.42 1.49
N SER A 355 33.85 -16.04 0.78
CA SER A 355 34.25 -17.40 1.09
C SER A 355 34.80 -17.49 2.52
N PRO A 356 34.24 -18.34 3.38
CA PRO A 356 34.75 -18.53 4.74
C PRO A 356 36.15 -19.10 4.76
N GLU A 357 36.58 -19.72 3.66
CA GLU A 357 37.92 -20.30 3.46
C GLU A 357 38.88 -19.32 2.78
N GLY A 358 38.52 -18.04 2.71
CA GLY A 358 39.33 -16.97 2.11
C GLY A 358 39.77 -15.93 3.14
N THR A 359 40.96 -15.38 2.92
CA THR A 359 41.46 -14.21 3.64
C THR A 359 41.21 -12.94 2.82
N TYR A 360 40.74 -11.89 3.49
CA TYR A 360 40.46 -10.60 2.89
C TYR A 360 41.35 -9.54 3.54
N VAL A 361 42.10 -8.83 2.73
CA VAL A 361 43.06 -7.82 3.17
C VAL A 361 42.43 -6.42 3.04
N VAL A 362 42.45 -5.64 4.10
CA VAL A 362 41.94 -4.27 4.11
C VAL A 362 43.07 -3.31 4.49
N ALA A 363 43.62 -2.61 3.51
CA ALA A 363 44.60 -1.56 3.73
C ALA A 363 43.89 -0.30 4.26
N GLY A 364 44.37 0.26 5.38
CA GLY A 364 43.70 1.35 6.06
C GLY A 364 42.45 0.94 6.88
N GLY A 365 42.35 -0.35 7.23
CA GLY A 365 41.21 -0.88 7.99
C GLY A 365 41.01 -0.32 9.40
N GLN A 366 41.90 0.51 9.90
CA GLN A 366 41.78 1.21 11.20
C GLN A 366 40.99 2.51 11.10
N GLY A 367 40.90 3.12 9.93
CA GLY A 367 40.10 4.33 9.71
C GLY A 367 38.61 4.07 9.84
N GLY A 368 37.81 5.10 9.97
CA GLY A 368 36.36 4.98 10.13
C GLY A 368 35.71 4.13 9.02
N LEU A 369 36.03 4.43 7.75
CA LEU A 369 35.54 3.67 6.59
C LEU A 369 36.10 2.23 6.59
N GLY A 370 37.38 2.04 6.90
CA GLY A 370 38.01 0.72 6.93
C GLY A 370 37.39 -0.22 7.96
N ARG A 371 37.02 0.29 9.14
CA ARG A 371 36.33 -0.47 10.19
C ARG A 371 34.94 -0.89 9.76
N GLU A 372 34.18 0.02 9.14
CA GLU A 372 32.86 -0.29 8.58
C GLU A 372 32.94 -1.36 7.48
N ILE A 373 33.97 -1.30 6.62
CA ILE A 373 34.22 -2.33 5.61
C ILE A 373 34.51 -3.67 6.26
N CYS A 374 35.34 -3.76 7.30
CA CYS A 374 35.63 -5.00 8.01
C CYS A 374 34.34 -5.59 8.64
N SER A 375 33.55 -4.73 9.31
CA SER A 375 32.26 -5.11 9.89
C SER A 375 31.25 -5.58 8.83
N TRP A 376 31.22 -4.89 7.69
CA TRP A 376 30.41 -5.32 6.55
C TRP A 376 30.84 -6.67 5.99
N MET A 377 32.14 -6.92 5.81
CA MET A 377 32.67 -8.17 5.25
C MET A 377 32.39 -9.40 6.13
N ALA A 378 32.29 -9.22 7.44
CA ALA A 378 31.94 -10.28 8.38
C ALA A 378 30.49 -10.78 8.18
N ARG A 379 29.55 -9.89 7.79
CA ARG A 379 28.14 -10.24 7.58
C ARG A 379 27.93 -11.24 6.42
N PRO A 380 28.51 -11.05 5.21
CA PRO A 380 28.38 -12.00 4.11
C PRO A 380 29.31 -13.22 4.23
N GLY A 381 29.98 -13.44 5.38
CA GLY A 381 30.63 -14.70 5.69
C GLY A 381 32.15 -14.73 5.70
N ALA A 382 32.85 -13.57 5.62
CA ALA A 382 34.31 -13.56 5.79
C ALA A 382 34.67 -14.09 7.18
N LYS A 383 35.55 -15.09 7.25
CA LYS A 383 36.06 -15.68 8.48
C LYS A 383 37.49 -15.27 8.80
N SER A 384 38.24 -14.73 7.84
CA SER A 384 39.60 -14.24 8.01
C SER A 384 39.77 -12.87 7.37
N ILE A 385 40.06 -11.86 8.17
CA ILE A 385 40.32 -10.48 7.70
C ILE A 385 41.68 -10.04 8.21
N VAL A 386 42.47 -9.43 7.34
CA VAL A 386 43.77 -8.82 7.68
C VAL A 386 43.67 -7.30 7.49
N ILE A 387 43.96 -6.56 8.53
CA ILE A 387 44.01 -5.10 8.49
C ILE A 387 45.50 -4.67 8.36
N LEU A 388 45.79 -3.89 7.32
CA LEU A 388 47.11 -3.28 7.15
C LEU A 388 47.05 -1.79 7.53
N SER A 389 47.91 -1.38 8.43
CA SER A 389 48.10 0.01 8.80
C SER A 389 49.49 0.27 9.37
N PRO A 390 49.99 1.51 9.37
CA PRO A 390 51.30 1.82 9.96
C PRO A 390 51.40 1.50 11.44
N SER A 391 50.31 1.64 12.21
CA SER A 391 50.26 1.41 13.67
C SER A 391 49.94 -0.01 14.12
N GLY A 392 49.60 -0.92 13.19
CA GLY A 392 49.29 -2.32 13.53
C GLY A 392 48.13 -2.44 14.52
N SER A 393 48.27 -3.26 15.57
CA SER A 393 47.23 -3.55 16.57
C SER A 393 47.19 -2.61 17.77
N THR A 394 48.01 -1.55 17.79
CA THR A 394 48.20 -0.69 18.99
C THR A 394 47.05 0.26 19.27
N ASN A 395 46.12 0.45 18.34
CA ASN A 395 44.99 1.38 18.52
C ASN A 395 43.83 0.68 19.26
N ALA A 396 43.32 1.30 20.33
CA ALA A 396 42.23 0.77 21.16
C ALA A 396 40.96 0.44 20.32
N SER A 397 40.61 1.33 19.38
CA SER A 397 39.43 1.11 18.51
C SER A 397 39.61 -0.07 17.53
N THR A 398 40.86 -0.44 17.22
CA THR A 398 41.14 -1.65 16.42
C THR A 398 41.01 -2.88 17.27
N GLN A 399 41.41 -2.83 18.54
CA GLN A 399 41.23 -3.97 19.47
C GLN A 399 39.75 -4.26 19.72
N GLU A 400 38.94 -3.20 19.92
CA GLU A 400 37.47 -3.32 20.05
C GLU A 400 36.85 -4.00 18.82
N LEU A 401 37.27 -3.62 17.61
CA LEU A 401 36.80 -4.24 16.37
C LEU A 401 37.21 -5.71 16.28
N ILE A 402 38.46 -6.05 16.65
CA ILE A 402 38.96 -7.43 16.66
C ILE A 402 38.12 -8.29 17.62
N GLU A 403 37.85 -7.78 18.81
CA GLU A 403 37.02 -8.50 19.81
C GLU A 403 35.56 -8.64 19.35
N GLU A 404 34.99 -7.58 18.79
CA GLU A 404 33.60 -7.61 18.31
C GLU A 404 33.42 -8.63 17.18
N LEU A 405 34.29 -8.61 16.18
CA LEU A 405 34.23 -9.52 15.05
C LEU A 405 34.62 -10.95 15.45
N GLY A 406 35.54 -11.09 16.38
CA GLY A 406 35.90 -12.38 16.99
C GLY A 406 34.69 -13.06 17.66
N ARG A 407 33.89 -12.32 18.43
CA ARG A 407 32.63 -12.81 19.03
C ARG A 407 31.60 -13.24 17.97
N ARG A 408 31.66 -12.70 16.76
CA ARG A 408 30.82 -13.10 15.62
C ARG A 408 31.43 -14.24 14.79
N GLY A 409 32.57 -14.79 15.20
CA GLY A 409 33.25 -15.90 14.55
C GLY A 409 34.07 -15.48 13.31
N THR A 410 34.49 -14.21 13.22
CA THR A 410 35.42 -13.70 12.20
C THR A 410 36.76 -13.36 12.86
N GLY A 411 37.81 -14.07 12.49
CA GLY A 411 39.18 -13.76 12.93
C GLY A 411 39.70 -12.50 12.24
N VAL A 412 40.16 -11.54 12.99
CA VAL A 412 40.75 -10.29 12.47
C VAL A 412 42.18 -10.18 12.95
N ARG A 413 43.11 -9.99 12.05
CA ARG A 413 44.54 -9.76 12.36
C ARG A 413 44.97 -8.38 11.87
N ALA A 414 45.40 -7.50 12.77
CA ALA A 414 45.95 -6.21 12.42
C ALA A 414 47.48 -6.27 12.37
N ILE A 415 48.10 -5.96 11.22
CA ILE A 415 49.50 -6.03 10.97
C ILE A 415 50.06 -4.63 10.65
N SER A 416 51.18 -4.28 11.28
CA SER A 416 51.87 -3.03 10.97
C SER A 416 52.52 -3.14 9.59
N CYS A 417 52.12 -2.25 8.68
CA CYS A 417 52.61 -2.22 7.31
C CYS A 417 52.42 -0.81 6.70
N ASN A 418 53.47 -0.26 6.21
CA ASN A 418 53.43 0.89 5.30
C ASN A 418 53.19 0.35 3.89
N ILE A 419 51.97 0.50 3.38
CA ILE A 419 51.56 -0.01 2.05
C ILE A 419 52.28 0.68 0.89
N SER A 420 52.94 1.83 1.12
CA SER A 420 53.80 2.49 0.14
C SER A 420 55.19 1.84 0.04
N SER A 421 55.58 1.01 1.00
CA SER A 421 56.81 0.24 0.98
C SER A 421 56.54 -1.14 0.39
N ARG A 422 57.09 -1.37 -0.80
CA ARG A 422 56.98 -2.66 -1.49
C ARG A 422 57.55 -3.80 -0.64
N GLU A 423 58.70 -3.58 0.00
CA GLU A 423 59.38 -4.58 0.82
C GLU A 423 58.52 -5.03 2.00
N GLN A 424 57.89 -4.06 2.72
CA GLN A 424 57.00 -4.39 3.83
C GLN A 424 55.73 -5.10 3.35
N LEU A 425 55.18 -4.69 2.22
CA LEU A 425 53.98 -5.30 1.67
C LEU A 425 54.23 -6.73 1.24
N ASP A 426 55.36 -6.98 0.51
CA ASP A 426 55.76 -8.31 0.07
C ASP A 426 56.00 -9.24 1.28
N PHE A 427 56.61 -8.74 2.34
CA PHE A 427 56.80 -9.46 3.60
C PHE A 427 55.47 -9.86 4.24
N VAL A 428 54.58 -8.91 4.40
CA VAL A 428 53.27 -9.18 5.05
C VAL A 428 52.40 -10.12 4.23
N LEU A 429 52.40 -9.99 2.90
CA LEU A 429 51.71 -10.91 2.01
C LEU A 429 52.30 -12.33 2.06
N ALA A 430 53.59 -12.46 2.23
CA ALA A 430 54.26 -13.78 2.42
C ALA A 430 53.81 -14.43 3.75
N VAL A 431 53.77 -13.67 4.85
CA VAL A 431 53.25 -14.13 6.16
C VAL A 431 51.80 -14.56 6.03
N CYS A 432 50.93 -13.74 5.39
CA CYS A 432 49.54 -14.10 5.19
C CYS A 432 49.36 -15.40 4.38
N ARG A 433 50.18 -15.63 3.38
CA ARG A 433 50.13 -16.86 2.55
C ARG A 433 50.55 -18.12 3.32
N GLN A 434 51.39 -17.96 4.32
CA GLN A 434 51.90 -19.11 5.11
C GLN A 434 50.96 -19.45 6.30
N GLU A 435 50.37 -18.45 6.91
CA GLU A 435 49.66 -18.62 8.20
C GLU A 435 48.13 -18.53 8.09
N LEU A 436 47.57 -18.05 6.99
CA LEU A 436 46.15 -17.80 6.81
C LEU A 436 45.61 -18.52 5.55
N PRO A 437 44.28 -18.68 5.45
CA PRO A 437 43.61 -19.13 4.23
C PRO A 437 44.00 -18.30 3.02
N PRO A 438 43.86 -18.82 1.78
CA PRO A 438 44.25 -18.11 0.55
C PRO A 438 43.61 -16.69 0.48
N ILE A 439 44.42 -15.70 0.09
CA ILE A 439 43.92 -14.34 -0.11
C ILE A 439 42.94 -14.33 -1.28
N ARG A 440 41.70 -13.95 -1.04
CA ARG A 440 40.59 -13.90 -2.01
C ARG A 440 40.16 -12.48 -2.39
N GLY A 441 40.58 -11.49 -1.62
CA GLY A 441 40.26 -10.10 -1.91
C GLY A 441 41.17 -9.11 -1.19
N LEU A 442 41.31 -7.94 -1.81
CA LEU A 442 42.04 -6.81 -1.25
C LEU A 442 41.18 -5.54 -1.42
N ILE A 443 41.05 -4.77 -0.36
CA ILE A 443 40.36 -3.46 -0.37
C ILE A 443 41.37 -2.40 0.07
N GLN A 444 41.51 -1.37 -0.76
CA GLN A 444 42.29 -0.18 -0.44
C GLN A 444 41.40 0.91 0.15
N ALA A 445 41.49 1.15 1.45
CA ALA A 445 40.80 2.17 2.19
C ALA A 445 41.73 3.17 2.90
N ALA A 446 43.04 3.07 2.64
CA ALA A 446 44.02 4.04 3.15
C ALA A 446 44.02 5.28 2.25
N LEU A 447 43.88 6.47 2.86
CA LEU A 447 44.13 7.76 2.22
C LEU A 447 45.58 8.16 2.51
N ALA A 448 46.37 8.44 1.46
CA ALA A 448 47.61 9.19 1.62
C ALA A 448 47.22 10.70 1.76
N SER A 449 47.44 11.30 2.94
CA SER A 449 47.48 12.75 3.01
C SER A 449 48.86 13.20 2.52
N GLU A 450 48.92 13.97 1.45
CA GLU A 450 50.12 14.71 1.06
C GLU A 450 50.43 15.74 2.16
#